data_a53afc9685be7a173c90a2ba509ab625
#
_entry.id   a53afc9685be7a173c90a2ba509ab625
#
_cell.length_a   1.000
_cell.length_b   1.000
_cell.length_c   1.000
_cell.angle_alpha   90.00
_cell.angle_beta   90.00
_cell.angle_gamma   90.00
#
_symmetry.space_group_name_H-M   'P 1'
#
loop_
_entity.id
_entity.type
_entity.pdbx_description
1 polymer ?
#
loop_
_entity_poly.entity_id
_entity_poly.type
_entity_poly.pdbx_seq_one_letter_code
_entity_poly.pdbx_strand_id
1 'polypeptide(L)'
;FFGANLVPKLVTRVGHIRVFAACASMASLSALVHAVFVFPSVWIAARFLTGFSLIGIFIIVESWLNDRANNKTRGQVLSLYMFITYFAFALGNVLLNVSSPIKYEPFILISILFSIALVPILLTKRKPPKFKKTTSMKIKELYKVSPFGSFAMLCVGFIYSAILTLSAVYATSMNLSIFEVSVLL
;
A
#
# COMPACT_ATOMS: atom_id res chain seq x y z
N PHE A 1 -4.32 -8.34 8.16
CA PHE A 1 -4.70 -8.48 9.59
C PHE A 1 -3.48 -8.43 10.51
N PHE A 2 -2.44 -9.21 10.23
CA PHE A 2 -1.22 -9.24 11.05
C PHE A 2 -0.51 -7.88 11.09
N GLY A 3 -0.33 -7.22 9.93
CA GLY A 3 0.29 -5.90 9.82
C GLY A 3 -0.48 -4.81 10.58
N ALA A 4 -1.81 -4.82 10.51
CA ALA A 4 -2.66 -3.84 11.19
C ALA A 4 -2.51 -3.87 12.73
N ASN A 5 -2.16 -5.01 13.30
CA ASN A 5 -1.91 -5.14 14.76
C ASN A 5 -0.46 -4.86 15.14
N LEU A 6 0.50 -5.22 14.29
CA LEU A 6 1.93 -5.10 14.60
C LEU A 6 2.46 -3.69 14.34
N VAL A 7 2.06 -3.06 13.24
CA VAL A 7 2.57 -1.74 12.84
C VAL A 7 2.31 -0.66 13.90
N PRO A 8 1.10 -0.52 14.49
CA PRO A 8 0.87 0.45 15.57
C PRO A 8 1.79 0.24 16.78
N LYS A 9 2.08 -1.02 17.14
CA LYS A 9 3.02 -1.35 18.24
C LYS A 9 4.45 -0.93 17.88
N LEU A 10 4.88 -1.14 16.65
CA LEU A 10 6.19 -0.70 16.19
C LEU A 10 6.29 0.82 16.18
N VAL A 11 5.25 1.50 15.70
CA VAL A 11 5.21 2.97 15.67
C VAL A 11 5.29 3.56 17.07
N THR A 12 4.60 2.98 18.07
CA THR A 12 4.71 3.45 19.45
C THR A 12 6.10 3.24 20.05
N ARG A 13 6.83 2.23 19.60
CA ARG A 13 8.15 1.86 20.14
C ARG A 13 9.29 2.67 19.50
N VAL A 14 9.30 2.82 18.16
CA VAL A 14 10.43 3.40 17.43
C VAL A 14 10.09 4.67 16.65
N GLY A 15 8.82 5.04 16.54
CA GLY A 15 8.33 6.24 15.88
C GLY A 15 7.95 6.04 14.41
N HIS A 16 7.12 6.95 13.88
CA HIS A 16 6.53 6.87 12.54
C HIS A 16 7.57 6.83 11.41
N ILE A 17 8.55 7.74 11.45
CA ILE A 17 9.54 7.87 10.38
C ILE A 17 10.38 6.60 10.24
N ARG A 18 10.81 6.02 11.37
CA ARG A 18 11.62 4.80 11.35
C ARG A 18 10.85 3.59 10.85
N VAL A 19 9.58 3.45 11.26
CA VAL A 19 8.73 2.35 10.78
C VAL A 19 8.40 2.54 9.30
N PHE A 20 8.13 3.77 8.85
CA PHE A 20 7.95 4.07 7.43
C PHE A 20 9.19 3.66 6.62
N ALA A 21 10.37 4.11 7.06
CA ALA A 21 11.63 3.79 6.39
C ALA A 21 11.86 2.28 6.32
N ALA A 22 11.64 1.56 7.41
CA ALA A 22 11.76 0.09 7.44
C ALA A 22 10.78 -0.57 6.46
N CYS A 23 9.51 -0.18 6.46
CA CYS A 23 8.50 -0.72 5.55
C CYS A 23 8.84 -0.42 4.08
N ALA A 24 9.23 0.81 3.74
CA ALA A 24 9.58 1.16 2.38
C ALA A 24 10.86 0.43 1.89
N SER A 25 11.86 0.29 2.76
CA SER A 25 13.06 -0.51 2.46
C SER A 25 12.73 -1.99 2.26
N MET A 26 11.84 -2.56 3.07
CA MET A 26 11.38 -3.95 2.92
C MET A 26 10.59 -4.14 1.62
N ALA A 27 9.76 -3.17 1.22
CA ALA A 27 9.04 -3.20 -0.05
C ALA A 27 9.99 -3.13 -1.25
N SER A 28 11.00 -2.23 -1.18
CA SER A 28 12.06 -2.13 -2.19
C SER A 28 12.86 -3.44 -2.32
N LEU A 29 13.30 -4.00 -1.19
CA LEU A 29 14.00 -5.28 -1.16
C LEU A 29 13.14 -6.41 -1.75
N SER A 30 11.86 -6.46 -1.39
CA SER A 30 10.94 -7.46 -1.91
C SER A 30 10.78 -7.38 -3.43
N ALA A 31 10.74 -6.16 -4.00
CA ALA A 31 10.72 -5.99 -5.45
C ALA A 31 11.98 -6.56 -6.11
N LEU A 32 13.16 -6.30 -5.56
CA LEU A 32 14.41 -6.87 -6.08
C LEU A 32 14.46 -8.40 -5.95
N VAL A 33 13.94 -8.95 -4.86
CA VAL A 33 13.85 -10.42 -4.69
C VAL A 33 12.99 -11.05 -5.80
N HIS A 34 11.89 -10.42 -6.20
CA HIS A 34 11.08 -10.88 -7.33
C HIS A 34 11.86 -10.84 -8.67
N ALA A 35 12.75 -9.86 -8.85
CA ALA A 35 13.57 -9.75 -10.06
C ALA A 35 14.64 -10.84 -10.15
N VAL A 36 15.23 -11.23 -9.01
CA VAL A 36 16.41 -12.14 -8.98
C VAL A 36 15.98 -13.60 -8.86
N PHE A 37 14.95 -13.90 -8.08
CA PHE A 37 14.56 -15.27 -7.79
C PHE A 37 13.20 -15.62 -8.39
N VAL A 38 13.18 -16.48 -9.40
CA VAL A 38 11.96 -16.92 -10.11
C VAL A 38 11.47 -18.27 -9.55
N PHE A 39 11.39 -18.40 -8.22
CA PHE A 39 10.86 -19.57 -7.55
C PHE A 39 9.53 -19.27 -6.87
N PRO A 40 8.48 -20.11 -7.04
CA PRO A 40 7.15 -19.86 -6.47
C PRO A 40 7.17 -19.63 -4.95
N SER A 41 7.95 -20.39 -4.20
CA SER A 41 8.06 -20.25 -2.75
C SER A 41 8.66 -18.89 -2.33
N VAL A 42 9.68 -18.43 -3.06
CA VAL A 42 10.31 -17.12 -2.82
C VAL A 42 9.34 -16.00 -3.17
N TRP A 43 8.60 -16.13 -4.25
CA TRP A 43 7.59 -15.16 -4.67
C TRP A 43 6.46 -15.04 -3.64
N ILE A 44 5.97 -16.16 -3.10
CA ILE A 44 4.96 -16.14 -2.03
C ILE A 44 5.48 -15.37 -0.80
N ALA A 45 6.71 -15.68 -0.36
CA ALA A 45 7.31 -14.99 0.78
C ALA A 45 7.52 -13.49 0.51
N ALA A 46 8.02 -13.14 -0.68
CA ALA A 46 8.21 -11.75 -1.08
C ALA A 46 6.88 -10.99 -1.21
N ARG A 47 5.81 -11.61 -1.73
CA ARG A 47 4.46 -11.03 -1.76
C ARG A 47 3.89 -10.78 -0.36
N PHE A 48 4.11 -11.72 0.56
CA PHE A 48 3.73 -11.51 1.96
C PHE A 48 4.47 -10.30 2.56
N LEU A 49 5.78 -10.19 2.32
CA LEU A 49 6.60 -9.08 2.78
C LEU A 49 6.15 -7.75 2.17
N THR A 50 5.85 -7.72 0.87
CA THR A 50 5.31 -6.54 0.18
C THR A 50 3.99 -6.11 0.79
N GLY A 51 3.05 -7.04 0.97
CA GLY A 51 1.73 -6.74 1.55
C GLY A 51 1.83 -6.21 2.99
N PHE A 52 2.70 -6.79 3.81
CA PHE A 52 2.98 -6.31 5.15
C PHE A 52 3.53 -4.88 5.13
N SER A 53 4.49 -4.61 4.25
CA SER A 53 5.16 -3.31 4.11
C SER A 53 4.20 -2.22 3.63
N LEU A 54 3.36 -2.51 2.62
CA LEU A 54 2.37 -1.58 2.11
C LEU A 54 1.33 -1.21 3.17
N ILE A 55 0.78 -2.19 3.90
CA ILE A 55 -0.13 -1.93 5.02
C ILE A 55 0.54 -1.02 6.05
N GLY A 56 1.82 -1.26 6.36
CA GLY A 56 2.58 -0.42 7.27
C GLY A 56 2.70 1.02 6.78
N ILE A 57 3.03 1.22 5.52
CA ILE A 57 3.12 2.55 4.89
C ILE A 57 1.77 3.27 4.96
N PHE A 58 0.68 2.63 4.55
CA PHE A 58 -0.66 3.24 4.57
C PHE A 58 -1.08 3.65 5.98
N ILE A 59 -0.93 2.78 6.98
CA ILE A 59 -1.28 3.09 8.38
C ILE A 59 -0.49 4.32 8.87
N ILE A 60 0.79 4.42 8.54
CA ILE A 60 1.64 5.53 8.98
C ILE A 60 1.21 6.83 8.30
N VAL A 61 1.00 6.82 6.99
CA VAL A 61 0.57 8.00 6.21
C VAL A 61 -0.78 8.48 6.70
N GLU A 62 -1.75 7.60 6.82
CA GLU A 62 -3.10 7.94 7.28
C GLU A 62 -3.10 8.46 8.72
N SER A 63 -2.32 7.85 9.60
CA SER A 63 -2.14 8.33 10.97
C SER A 63 -1.58 9.76 10.99
N TRP A 64 -0.59 10.04 10.14
CA TRP A 64 0.03 11.36 10.05
C TRP A 64 -0.91 12.42 9.51
N LEU A 65 -1.65 12.08 8.44
CA LEU A 65 -2.65 12.98 7.86
C LEU A 65 -3.79 13.30 8.85
N ASN A 66 -4.28 12.27 9.55
CA ASN A 66 -5.33 12.44 10.57
C ASN A 66 -4.89 13.29 11.75
N ASP A 67 -3.63 13.20 12.19
CA ASP A 67 -3.11 14.03 13.29
C ASP A 67 -2.98 15.51 12.89
N ARG A 68 -2.69 15.78 11.62
CA ARG A 68 -2.54 17.13 11.08
C ARG A 68 -3.86 17.78 10.66
N ALA A 69 -4.88 16.99 10.40
CA ALA A 69 -6.19 17.45 10.01
C ALA A 69 -7.03 17.83 11.23
N ASN A 70 -7.71 18.97 11.16
CA ASN A 70 -8.76 19.34 12.11
C ASN A 70 -10.15 18.96 11.55
N ASN A 71 -11.20 19.09 12.36
CA ASN A 71 -12.55 18.70 11.94
C ASN A 71 -13.04 19.44 10.68
N LYS A 72 -12.57 20.66 10.41
CA LYS A 72 -12.95 21.45 9.23
C LYS A 72 -12.17 21.02 7.98
N THR A 73 -10.92 20.62 8.12
CA THR A 73 -10.02 20.31 7.00
C THR A 73 -9.86 18.83 6.72
N ARG A 74 -10.33 17.94 7.61
CA ARG A 74 -10.17 16.49 7.49
C ARG A 74 -10.69 15.93 6.16
N GLY A 75 -11.87 16.37 5.72
CA GLY A 75 -12.45 15.95 4.44
C GLY A 75 -11.57 16.33 3.26
N GLN A 76 -11.07 17.58 3.21
CA GLN A 76 -10.20 18.06 2.14
C GLN A 76 -8.86 17.30 2.10
N VAL A 77 -8.23 17.08 3.27
CA VAL A 77 -6.97 16.35 3.36
C VAL A 77 -7.13 14.90 2.89
N LEU A 78 -8.20 14.22 3.32
CA LEU A 78 -8.46 12.85 2.91
C LEU A 78 -8.84 12.76 1.42
N SER A 79 -9.61 13.70 0.88
CA SER A 79 -9.94 13.74 -0.55
C SER A 79 -8.69 13.93 -1.40
N LEU A 80 -7.80 14.83 -1.02
CA LEU A 80 -6.54 15.05 -1.71
C LEU A 80 -5.64 13.80 -1.64
N TYR A 81 -5.57 13.15 -0.48
CA TYR A 81 -4.83 11.89 -0.31
C TYR A 81 -5.37 10.80 -1.22
N MET A 82 -6.69 10.61 -1.27
CA MET A 82 -7.31 9.63 -2.16
C MET A 82 -7.07 9.96 -3.63
N PHE A 83 -7.21 11.24 -4.02
CA PHE A 83 -6.91 11.68 -5.38
C PHE A 83 -5.47 11.34 -5.79
N ILE A 84 -4.49 11.69 -4.94
CA ILE A 84 -3.07 11.38 -5.20
C ILE A 84 -2.87 9.86 -5.29
N THR A 85 -3.51 9.07 -4.43
CA THR A 85 -3.38 7.62 -4.41
C THR A 85 -3.90 6.99 -5.70
N TYR A 86 -5.11 7.36 -6.14
CA TYR A 86 -5.68 6.83 -7.39
C TYR A 86 -4.94 7.34 -8.63
N PHE A 87 -4.51 8.60 -8.62
CA PHE A 87 -3.70 9.14 -9.71
C PHE A 87 -2.35 8.42 -9.83
N ALA A 88 -1.67 8.17 -8.71
CA ALA A 88 -0.43 7.40 -8.69
C ALA A 88 -0.65 5.93 -9.12
N PHE A 89 -1.81 5.34 -8.79
CA PHE A 89 -2.18 4.00 -9.24
C PHE A 89 -2.35 3.96 -10.76
N ALA A 90 -3.06 4.93 -11.34
CA ALA A 90 -3.22 5.06 -12.80
C ALA A 90 -1.86 5.26 -13.51
N LEU A 91 -0.99 6.13 -12.97
CA LEU A 91 0.38 6.28 -13.49
C LEU A 91 1.18 4.99 -13.40
N GLY A 92 1.04 4.24 -12.31
CA GLY A 92 1.69 2.94 -12.12
C GLY A 92 1.30 1.94 -13.21
N ASN A 93 0.02 1.91 -13.60
CA ASN A 93 -0.44 1.06 -14.69
C ASN A 93 0.16 1.49 -16.05
N VAL A 94 0.25 2.79 -16.31
CA VAL A 94 0.90 3.30 -17.54
C VAL A 94 2.39 2.93 -17.58
N LEU A 95 3.08 2.91 -16.43
CA LEU A 95 4.49 2.51 -16.34
C LEU A 95 4.74 1.05 -16.76
N LEU A 96 3.73 0.18 -16.78
CA LEU A 96 3.85 -1.17 -17.35
C LEU A 96 4.24 -1.16 -18.83
N ASN A 97 3.98 -0.06 -19.56
CA ASN A 97 4.35 0.08 -20.97
C ASN A 97 5.81 0.51 -21.19
N VAL A 98 6.52 0.92 -20.15
CA VAL A 98 7.92 1.37 -20.24
C VAL A 98 8.87 0.21 -20.47
N SER A 99 8.52 -0.98 -19.99
CA SER A 99 9.30 -2.20 -20.22
C SER A 99 8.40 -3.44 -20.26
N SER A 100 8.91 -4.53 -20.84
CA SER A 100 8.15 -5.77 -20.88
C SER A 100 7.91 -6.31 -19.46
N PRO A 101 6.66 -6.64 -19.07
CA PRO A 101 6.34 -7.18 -17.75
C PRO A 101 6.94 -8.57 -17.49
N ILE A 102 7.45 -9.25 -18.53
CA ILE A 102 8.12 -10.55 -18.43
C ILE A 102 9.57 -10.40 -17.95
N LYS A 103 10.13 -9.19 -18.08
CA LYS A 103 11.51 -8.89 -17.72
C LYS A 103 11.63 -8.38 -16.26
N TYR A 104 12.85 -8.20 -15.80
CA TYR A 104 13.18 -7.76 -14.44
C TYR A 104 13.09 -6.23 -14.24
N GLU A 105 13.10 -5.44 -15.33
CA GLU A 105 13.13 -3.98 -15.27
C GLU A 105 11.97 -3.37 -14.48
N PRO A 106 10.71 -3.83 -14.58
CA PRO A 106 9.63 -3.29 -13.76
C PRO A 106 9.88 -3.41 -12.25
N PHE A 107 10.48 -4.51 -11.82
CA PHE A 107 10.79 -4.73 -10.41
C PHE A 107 11.91 -3.79 -9.92
N ILE A 108 12.91 -3.53 -10.76
CA ILE A 108 13.95 -2.53 -10.47
C ILE A 108 13.34 -1.14 -10.38
N LEU A 109 12.46 -0.76 -11.31
CA LEU A 109 11.76 0.51 -11.29
C LEU A 109 10.97 0.71 -9.99
N ILE A 110 10.21 -0.31 -9.56
CA ILE A 110 9.49 -0.30 -8.29
C ILE A 110 10.44 -0.07 -7.11
N SER A 111 11.57 -0.76 -7.08
CA SER A 111 12.59 -0.61 -6.02
C SER A 111 13.17 0.80 -5.98
N ILE A 112 13.47 1.39 -7.14
CA ILE A 112 13.95 2.78 -7.27
C ILE A 112 12.90 3.76 -6.74
N LEU A 113 11.64 3.60 -7.12
CA LEU A 113 10.56 4.48 -6.67
C LEU A 113 10.36 4.44 -5.15
N PHE A 114 10.42 3.25 -4.52
CA PHE A 114 10.39 3.14 -3.05
C PHE A 114 11.60 3.83 -2.41
N SER A 115 12.77 3.69 -2.99
CA SER A 115 14.01 4.32 -2.48
C SER A 115 13.95 5.85 -2.59
N ILE A 116 13.46 6.39 -3.70
CA ILE A 116 13.26 7.83 -3.90
C ILE A 116 12.22 8.38 -2.91
N ALA A 117 11.11 7.64 -2.69
CA ALA A 117 10.06 8.05 -1.75
C ALA A 117 10.55 8.17 -0.31
N LEU A 118 11.62 7.46 0.07
CA LEU A 118 12.24 7.55 1.39
C LEU A 118 12.93 8.90 1.64
N VAL A 119 13.56 9.47 0.62
CA VAL A 119 14.41 10.65 0.76
C VAL A 119 13.68 11.83 1.40
N PRO A 120 12.51 12.31 0.91
CA PRO A 120 11.83 13.44 1.51
C PRO A 120 11.34 13.18 2.94
N ILE A 121 10.98 11.93 3.25
CA ILE A 121 10.52 11.54 4.58
C ILE A 121 11.68 11.57 5.59
N LEU A 122 12.84 11.07 5.21
CA LEU A 122 14.03 11.06 6.07
C LEU A 122 14.60 12.46 6.28
N LEU A 123 14.51 13.33 5.28
CA LEU A 123 15.01 14.72 5.35
C LEU A 123 14.02 15.67 6.07
N THR A 124 12.81 15.20 6.42
CA THR A 124 11.84 16.08 7.08
C THR A 124 12.29 16.46 8.50
N LYS A 125 12.32 17.75 8.79
CA LYS A 125 12.59 18.28 10.13
C LYS A 125 11.34 18.33 11.02
N ARG A 126 10.16 17.99 10.50
CA ARG A 126 8.91 18.06 11.25
C ARG A 126 8.81 16.91 12.24
N LYS A 127 8.46 17.24 13.48
CA LYS A 127 8.22 16.23 14.51
C LYS A 127 7.05 15.30 14.09
N PRO A 128 7.24 13.99 14.17
CA PRO A 128 6.16 13.05 13.91
C PRO A 128 5.03 13.24 14.92
N PRO A 129 3.78 12.89 14.55
CA PRO A 129 2.65 12.95 15.46
C PRO A 129 2.92 12.10 16.71
N LYS A 130 2.41 12.57 17.85
CA LYS A 130 2.40 11.74 19.05
C LYS A 130 1.34 10.66 18.86
N PHE A 131 1.76 9.43 18.74
CA PHE A 131 0.82 8.30 18.67
C PHE A 131 0.03 8.24 19.99
N LYS A 132 -1.22 8.69 19.96
CA LYS A 132 -2.14 8.38 21.05
C LYS A 132 -2.35 6.87 21.02
N LYS A 133 -2.07 6.18 22.14
CA LYS A 133 -2.43 4.77 22.30
C LYS A 133 -3.92 4.63 22.01
N THR A 134 -4.26 4.37 20.77
CA THR A 134 -5.60 3.95 20.41
C THR A 134 -5.73 2.51 20.86
N THR A 135 -6.65 2.23 21.75
CA THR A 135 -7.04 0.86 22.07
C THR A 135 -7.45 0.20 20.77
N SER A 136 -6.70 -0.81 20.34
CA SER A 136 -7.02 -1.57 19.15
C SER A 136 -8.41 -2.17 19.33
N MET A 137 -9.38 -1.65 18.58
CA MET A 137 -10.76 -2.16 18.64
C MET A 137 -10.78 -3.58 18.06
N LYS A 138 -11.29 -4.53 18.81
CA LYS A 138 -11.44 -5.90 18.33
C LYS A 138 -12.50 -5.96 17.24
N ILE A 139 -12.35 -6.86 16.28
CA ILE A 139 -13.32 -7.03 15.16
C ILE A 139 -14.75 -7.22 15.70
N LYS A 140 -14.89 -7.95 16.81
CA LYS A 140 -16.18 -8.15 17.49
C LYS A 140 -16.81 -6.84 18.02
N GLU A 141 -15.99 -5.91 18.47
CA GLU A 141 -16.42 -4.58 18.94
C GLU A 141 -16.80 -3.69 17.74
N LEU A 142 -16.00 -3.73 16.67
CA LEU A 142 -16.30 -3.02 15.42
C LEU A 142 -17.64 -3.46 14.84
N TYR A 143 -17.89 -4.79 14.78
CA TYR A 143 -19.16 -5.33 14.32
C TYR A 143 -20.35 -4.91 15.21
N LYS A 144 -20.16 -4.84 16.55
CA LYS A 144 -21.21 -4.34 17.45
C LYS A 144 -21.54 -2.87 17.26
N VAL A 145 -20.52 -2.04 16.97
CA VAL A 145 -20.72 -0.58 16.75
C VAL A 145 -21.36 -0.30 15.38
N SER A 146 -20.96 -1.01 14.35
CA SER A 146 -21.48 -0.82 12.98
C SER A 146 -21.52 -2.15 12.23
N PRO A 147 -22.59 -2.95 12.41
CA PRO A 147 -22.72 -4.24 11.72
C PRO A 147 -22.76 -4.08 10.21
N PHE A 148 -23.58 -3.13 9.73
CA PHE A 148 -23.70 -2.84 8.30
C PHE A 148 -22.39 -2.36 7.68
N GLY A 149 -21.71 -1.41 8.33
CA GLY A 149 -20.41 -0.91 7.86
C GLY A 149 -19.34 -2.01 7.79
N SER A 150 -19.30 -2.88 8.79
CA SER A 150 -18.34 -3.99 8.83
C SER A 150 -18.60 -5.00 7.71
N PHE A 151 -19.86 -5.34 7.45
CA PHE A 151 -20.24 -6.24 6.36
C PHE A 151 -20.00 -5.60 4.99
N ALA A 152 -20.38 -4.33 4.82
CA ALA A 152 -20.16 -3.60 3.56
C ALA A 152 -18.67 -3.51 3.21
N MET A 153 -17.80 -3.20 4.17
CA MET A 153 -16.35 -3.17 3.96
C MET A 153 -15.77 -4.53 3.55
N LEU A 154 -16.29 -5.60 4.12
CA LEU A 154 -15.89 -6.95 3.76
C LEU A 154 -16.30 -7.28 2.31
N CYS A 155 -17.54 -6.98 1.92
CA CYS A 155 -18.01 -7.16 0.55
C CYS A 155 -17.22 -6.32 -0.46
N VAL A 156 -16.99 -5.04 -0.15
CA VAL A 156 -16.16 -4.15 -0.97
C VAL A 156 -14.75 -4.71 -1.14
N GLY A 157 -14.14 -5.23 -0.07
CA GLY A 157 -12.83 -5.85 -0.13
C GLY A 157 -12.78 -7.06 -1.07
N PHE A 158 -13.78 -7.92 -1.04
CA PHE A 158 -13.88 -9.06 -1.97
C PHE A 158 -14.06 -8.61 -3.43
N ILE A 159 -14.97 -7.68 -3.68
CA ILE A 159 -15.22 -7.14 -5.04
C ILE A 159 -13.96 -6.48 -5.58
N TYR A 160 -13.33 -5.64 -4.79
CA TYR A 160 -12.11 -4.91 -5.19
C TYR A 160 -10.95 -5.87 -5.49
N SER A 161 -10.76 -6.89 -4.64
CA SER A 161 -9.73 -7.90 -4.85
C SER A 161 -10.01 -8.73 -6.13
N ALA A 162 -11.27 -9.11 -6.37
CA ALA A 162 -11.64 -9.84 -7.56
C ALA A 162 -11.40 -9.02 -8.83
N ILE A 163 -11.82 -7.75 -8.85
CA ILE A 163 -11.61 -6.87 -10.00
C ILE A 163 -10.12 -6.71 -10.28
N LEU A 164 -9.31 -6.31 -9.29
CA LEU A 164 -7.89 -6.07 -9.50
C LEU A 164 -7.10 -7.31 -9.95
N THR A 165 -7.50 -8.50 -9.45
CA THR A 165 -6.76 -9.73 -9.75
C THR A 165 -7.24 -10.36 -11.06
N LEU A 166 -8.56 -10.47 -11.25
CA LEU A 166 -9.13 -11.20 -12.37
C LEU A 166 -9.14 -10.38 -13.66
N SER A 167 -9.22 -9.03 -13.57
CA SER A 167 -9.23 -8.18 -14.77
C SER A 167 -7.94 -8.32 -15.58
N ALA A 168 -6.78 -8.35 -14.92
CA ALA A 168 -5.51 -8.55 -15.60
C ALA A 168 -5.44 -9.94 -16.28
N VAL A 169 -5.87 -10.99 -15.56
CA VAL A 169 -5.88 -12.36 -16.09
C VAL A 169 -6.86 -12.48 -17.27
N TYR A 170 -8.05 -11.89 -17.13
CA TYR A 170 -9.04 -11.88 -18.21
C TYR A 170 -8.54 -11.13 -19.43
N ALA A 171 -7.99 -9.94 -19.26
CA ALA A 171 -7.44 -9.14 -20.34
C ALA A 171 -6.33 -9.87 -21.12
N THR A 172 -5.42 -10.55 -20.41
CA THR A 172 -4.38 -11.38 -21.05
C THR A 172 -4.96 -12.60 -21.77
N SER A 173 -6.03 -13.22 -21.26
CA SER A 173 -6.71 -14.35 -21.93
C SER A 173 -7.41 -13.92 -23.23
N MET A 174 -7.81 -12.65 -23.33
CA MET A 174 -8.39 -12.05 -24.53
C MET A 174 -7.33 -11.55 -25.54
N ASN A 175 -6.04 -11.83 -25.29
CA ASN A 175 -4.91 -11.38 -26.10
C ASN A 175 -4.82 -9.86 -26.25
N LEU A 176 -5.28 -9.09 -25.23
CA LEU A 176 -5.11 -7.64 -25.23
C LEU A 176 -3.63 -7.27 -25.09
N SER A 177 -3.25 -6.20 -25.76
CA SER A 177 -1.90 -5.64 -25.64
C SER A 177 -1.64 -5.10 -24.24
N ILE A 178 -0.37 -4.96 -23.85
CA ILE A 178 0.03 -4.40 -22.54
C ILE A 178 -0.59 -3.01 -22.33
N PHE A 179 -0.67 -2.22 -23.40
CA PHE A 179 -1.28 -0.90 -23.35
C PHE A 179 -2.78 -0.99 -23.01
N GLU A 180 -3.52 -1.84 -23.70
CA GLU A 180 -4.96 -2.04 -23.44
C GLU A 180 -5.20 -2.57 -22.01
N VAL A 181 -4.38 -3.49 -21.53
CA VAL A 181 -4.42 -3.97 -20.14
C VAL A 181 -4.16 -2.84 -19.15
N SER A 182 -3.18 -1.96 -19.44
CA SER A 182 -2.84 -0.84 -18.54
C SER A 182 -3.91 0.25 -18.49
N VAL A 183 -4.72 0.39 -19.52
CA VAL A 183 -5.85 1.34 -19.56
C VAL A 183 -7.10 0.74 -18.89
N LEU A 184 -7.25 -0.60 -18.93
CA LEU A 184 -8.38 -1.30 -18.32
C LEU A 184 -8.27 -1.38 -16.79
N LEU A 185 -7.06 -1.38 -16.24
CA LEU A 185 -6.75 -1.46 -14.80
C LEU A 185 -6.60 -0.07 -14.16
#